data_b4d7b65b82a9e7c23119d76045809993
#
_entry.id   b4d7b65b82a9e7c23119d76045809993
#
_cell.length_a   1.000
_cell.length_b   1.000
_cell.length_c   1.000
_cell.angle_alpha   90.00
_cell.angle_beta   90.00
_cell.angle_gamma   90.00
#
_symmetry.space_group_name_H-M   'P 1'
#
loop_
_entity.id
_entity.type
_entity.pdbx_description
1 polymer ?
#
loop_
_entity_poly.entity_id
_entity_poly.type
_entity_poly.pdbx_seq_one_letter_code
_entity_poly.pdbx_strand_id
1 'polypeptide(L)' 'MNFDELSSARMNEQLITHPKYNGVYRLCEPIEGKQPDGAWVMGMVYQDVDTLIKYWRPITMFGKFSIWEGGE' A
#
# COMPACT_ATOMS: atom_id res chain seq x y z
N MET A 1 -5.79 1.95 -6.29
CA MET A 1 -6.16 0.54 -6.00
C MET A 1 -7.19 0.53 -4.89
N ASN A 2 -8.23 -0.26 -5.06
CA ASN A 2 -9.22 -0.46 -4.01
C ASN A 2 -8.80 -1.62 -3.09
N PHE A 3 -9.63 -1.91 -2.09
CA PHE A 3 -9.30 -2.94 -1.12
C PHE A 3 -9.14 -4.32 -1.76
N ASP A 4 -10.02 -4.65 -2.70
CA ASP A 4 -9.95 -5.95 -3.36
C ASP A 4 -8.67 -6.09 -4.18
N GLU A 5 -8.29 -5.04 -4.88
CA GLU A 5 -7.05 -5.04 -5.64
C GLU A 5 -5.82 -5.15 -4.75
N LEU A 6 -5.84 -4.43 -3.63
CA LEU A 6 -4.73 -4.52 -2.66
C LEU A 6 -4.64 -5.91 -2.06
N SER A 7 -5.78 -6.49 -1.68
CA SER A 7 -5.79 -7.84 -1.11
C SER A 7 -5.28 -8.87 -2.09
N SER A 8 -5.69 -8.76 -3.35
CA SER A 8 -5.25 -9.68 -4.39
C SER A 8 -3.75 -9.55 -4.63
N ALA A 9 -3.26 -8.32 -4.70
CA ALA A 9 -1.83 -8.08 -4.89
C ALA A 9 -1.03 -8.65 -3.72
N ARG A 10 -1.54 -8.47 -2.50
CA ARG A 10 -0.84 -9.00 -1.32
C ARG A 10 -0.78 -10.52 -1.35
N MET A 11 -1.89 -11.16 -1.68
CA MET A 11 -1.95 -12.62 -1.71
C MET A 11 -1.08 -13.20 -2.82
N ASN A 12 -0.93 -12.49 -3.91
CA ASN A 12 -0.11 -12.91 -5.03
C ASN A 12 1.33 -12.42 -4.92
N GLU A 13 1.67 -11.78 -3.80
CA GLU A 13 3.01 -11.26 -3.54
C GLU A 13 3.49 -10.30 -4.64
N GLN A 14 2.56 -9.53 -5.18
CA GLN A 14 2.90 -8.52 -6.18
C GLN A 14 3.33 -7.23 -5.49
N LEU A 15 4.31 -6.57 -6.09
CA LEU A 15 4.77 -5.28 -5.58
C LEU A 15 3.94 -4.17 -6.20
N ILE A 16 3.90 -3.03 -5.52
CA ILE A 16 3.16 -1.86 -6.01
C ILE A 16 4.08 -0.66 -6.07
N THR A 17 3.67 0.36 -6.81
CA THR A 17 4.47 1.56 -6.97
C THR A 17 3.56 2.78 -6.97
N HIS A 18 4.15 3.94 -6.70
CA HIS A 18 3.47 5.23 -6.72
C HIS A 18 4.20 6.14 -7.71
N PRO A 19 3.49 6.77 -8.65
CA PRO A 19 4.15 7.56 -9.69
C PRO A 19 4.94 8.75 -9.16
N LYS A 20 4.49 9.33 -8.05
CA LYS A 20 5.13 10.52 -7.50
C LYS A 20 6.43 10.20 -6.78
N TYR A 21 6.48 9.08 -6.08
CA TYR A 21 7.62 8.78 -5.21
C TYR A 21 8.64 7.84 -5.82
N ASN A 22 8.32 7.28 -6.99
CA ASN A 22 9.25 6.39 -7.69
C ASN A 22 9.69 5.19 -6.86
N GLY A 23 8.97 4.87 -5.81
CA GLY A 23 9.33 3.77 -4.95
C GLY A 23 8.60 2.51 -5.34
N VAL A 24 9.15 1.39 -4.93
CA VAL A 24 8.54 0.08 -5.08
C VAL A 24 8.27 -0.44 -3.67
N TYR A 25 7.07 -0.93 -3.43
CA TYR A 25 6.62 -1.28 -2.09
C TYR A 25 6.01 -2.67 -2.07
N ARG A 26 6.19 -3.34 -0.93
CA ARG A 26 5.57 -4.63 -0.67
C ARG A 26 4.42 -4.43 0.30
N LEU A 27 3.28 -5.03 0.00
CA LEU A 27 2.13 -4.97 0.90
C LEU A 27 2.36 -5.94 2.05
N CYS A 28 2.13 -5.46 3.27
CA CYS A 28 2.38 -6.26 4.46
C CYS A 28 1.06 -6.81 5.02
N GLU A 29 0.24 -5.95 5.61
CA GLU A 29 -1.01 -6.43 6.20
C GLU A 29 -1.99 -5.28 6.35
N PRO A 30 -3.31 -5.57 6.31
CA PRO A 30 -4.31 -4.55 6.59
C PRO A 30 -4.42 -4.33 8.10
N ILE A 31 -4.45 -3.07 8.50
CA ILE A 31 -4.57 -2.69 9.91
C ILE A 31 -5.48 -1.48 10.00
N GLU A 32 -6.40 -1.48 10.99
CA GLU A 32 -7.19 -0.30 11.28
C GLU A 32 -6.31 0.76 11.93
N GLY A 33 -6.50 2.01 11.52
CA GLY A 33 -5.81 3.14 12.11
C GLY A 33 -6.77 4.24 12.47
N LYS A 34 -6.40 5.05 13.45
CA LYS A 34 -7.24 6.14 13.92
C LYS A 34 -6.89 7.39 13.14
N GLN A 35 -7.93 8.03 12.57
CA GLN A 35 -7.76 9.27 11.85
C GLN A 35 -7.72 10.45 12.84
N PRO A 36 -7.21 11.61 12.39
CA PRO A 36 -7.17 12.80 13.26
C PRO A 36 -8.54 13.20 13.80
N ASP A 37 -9.61 12.91 13.08
CA ASP A 37 -10.96 13.22 13.54
C ASP A 37 -11.52 12.18 14.51
N GLY A 38 -10.72 11.18 14.88
CA GLY A 38 -11.12 10.17 15.85
C GLY A 38 -11.74 8.92 15.24
N ALA A 39 -12.03 8.93 13.94
CA ALA A 39 -12.62 7.77 13.30
C ALA A 39 -11.58 6.69 13.05
N TRP A 40 -11.97 5.42 13.15
CA TRP A 40 -11.12 4.29 12.81
C TRP A 40 -11.42 3.85 11.39
N VAL A 41 -10.39 3.71 10.58
CA VAL A 41 -10.55 3.27 9.19
C VAL A 41 -9.56 2.17 8.88
N MET A 42 -9.94 1.30 7.95
CA MET A 42 -9.04 0.25 7.49
C MET A 42 -7.96 0.84 6.61
N GLY A 43 -6.73 0.46 6.84
CA GLY A 43 -5.61 0.84 6.02
C GLY A 43 -4.74 -0.35 5.70
N MET A 44 -3.66 -0.09 5.02
CA MET A 44 -2.72 -1.13 4.62
C MET A 44 -1.31 -0.69 4.99
N VAL A 45 -0.59 -1.60 5.66
CA VAL A 45 0.84 -1.40 5.93
C VAL A 45 1.61 -1.87 4.69
N TYR A 46 2.53 -1.04 4.23
CA TYR A 46 3.37 -1.38 3.10
C TYR A 46 4.80 -0.96 3.42
N GLN A 47 5.75 -1.59 2.75
CA GLN A 47 7.17 -1.43 3.07
C GLN A 47 7.95 -1.14 1.81
N ASP A 48 8.78 -0.10 1.86
CA ASP A 48 9.70 0.21 0.77
C ASP A 48 10.72 -0.93 0.67
N VAL A 49 10.88 -1.49 -0.53
CA VAL A 49 11.75 -2.66 -0.69
C VAL A 49 13.23 -2.29 -0.61
N ASP A 50 13.58 -1.03 -0.82
CA ASP A 50 14.97 -0.58 -0.75
C ASP A 50 15.36 -0.14 0.65
N THR A 51 14.55 0.70 1.27
CA THR A 51 14.88 1.26 2.60
C THR A 51 14.39 0.41 3.74
N LEU A 52 13.41 -0.46 3.47
CA LEU A 52 12.76 -1.31 4.46
C LEU A 52 11.93 -0.52 5.46
N ILE A 53 11.67 0.75 5.18
CA ILE A 53 10.81 1.58 6.02
C ILE A 53 9.37 1.18 5.76
N LYS A 54 8.59 1.04 6.84
CA LYS A 54 7.18 0.69 6.75
C LYS A 54 6.32 1.93 6.87
N TYR A 55 5.23 1.93 6.11
CA TYR A 55 4.25 3.00 6.08
C TYR A 55 2.86 2.42 6.24
N TRP A 56 1.92 3.27 6.62
CA TRP A 56 0.50 2.91 6.69
C TRP A 56 -0.29 4.00 5.99
N ARG A 57 -1.28 3.59 5.19
CA ARG A 57 -2.22 4.51 4.56
C ARG A 57 -3.63 3.95 4.64
N PRO A 58 -4.65 4.83 4.80
CA PRO A 58 -6.03 4.38 4.63
C PRO A 58 -6.22 3.80 3.23
N ILE A 59 -7.09 2.81 3.12
CA ILE A 59 -7.36 2.16 1.83
C ILE A 59 -7.77 3.19 0.78
N THR A 60 -8.55 4.20 1.20
CA THR A 60 -9.05 5.22 0.27
C THR A 60 -7.94 6.08 -0.33
N MET A 61 -6.76 6.02 0.21
CA MET A 61 -5.64 6.83 -0.28
C MET A 61 -4.66 6.06 -1.16
N PHE A 62 -5.07 4.91 -1.65
CA PHE A 62 -4.25 4.11 -2.56
C PHE A 62 -4.65 4.31 -4.03
N GLY A 63 -5.40 5.37 -4.32
CA GLY A 63 -5.93 5.56 -5.68
C GLY A 63 -4.87 5.74 -6.75
N LYS A 64 -3.72 6.29 -6.40
CA LYS A 64 -2.64 6.51 -7.38
C LYS A 64 -1.62 5.40 -7.40
N PHE A 65 -1.74 4.41 -6.55
CA PHE A 65 -0.85 3.27 -6.57
C PHE A 65 -1.26 2.30 -7.68
N SER A 66 -0.30 1.58 -8.21
CA SER A 66 -0.55 0.57 -9.23
C SER A 66 0.40 -0.60 -9.03
N ILE A 67 0.09 -1.70 -9.69
CA ILE A 67 0.97 -2.88 -9.66
C ILE A 67 2.27 -2.52 -10.34
N TRP A 68 3.38 -2.86 -9.68
CA TRP A 68 4.70 -2.67 -10.27
C TRP A 68 4.94 -3.82 -11.24
N GLU A 69 5.25 -3.47 -12.47
CA GLU A 69 5.32 -4.46 -13.54
C GLU A 69 6.73 -5.00 -13.74
N GLY A 70 7.63 -4.70 -12.83
CA GLY A 70 8.99 -5.18 -12.95
C GLY A 70 9.75 -4.40 -14.00
N GLY A 71 10.23 -3.25 -13.69
CA GLY A 71 11.01 -2.47 -14.63
C GLY A 71 12.29 -3.20 -15.00
N GLU A 72 12.61 -3.15 -16.22
CA GLU A 72 13.84 -3.75 -16.74
C GLU A 72 14.73 -2.69 -17.23
#